data_12ea7cf9651f427e1fb9324e8805f5c5
#
_entry.id   12ea7cf9651f427e1fb9324e8805f5c5
#
_cell.length_a   1.000
_cell.length_b   1.000
_cell.length_c   1.000
_cell.angle_alpha   90.00
_cell.angle_beta   90.00
_cell.angle_gamma   90.00
#
_symmetry.space_group_name_H-M   'P 1'
#
loop_
_entity.id
_entity.type
_entity.pdbx_description
1 polymer ?
#
loop_
_entity_poly.entity_id
_entity_poly.type
_entity_poly.pdbx_seq_one_letter_code
_entity_poly.pdbx_strand_id
1 'polypeptide(L)'
;THVAGFRSDVPVAVIFPQSPVFCALGSSVMDIMHVYEVSKRMVLMEPVTEALTTNYDDFNAAVEGLVSQAKIDILAEGLPLEEAIYQVELDMLYGGQVHVKRVSSPHVRISSKKEMQEVYDSFESEFSAAFSPHVVYKAGGVFLDNIVLKATIPTEKMHLPEFPLEGEDSVHALKNERDAYWPELRQRKMTAVYSFESLKPGNRIEGPSLVEAEFTTLVVPPGQYFHIDSRGIGLLEYSTCVNDSEDKT
;
A
#
# COMPACT_ATOMS: atom_id res chain seq x y z
N THR A 1 13.71 9.87 12.18
CA THR A 1 14.53 9.59 13.37
C THR A 1 14.47 8.14 13.79
N HIS A 2 13.36 7.42 13.57
CA HIS A 2 13.21 6.04 14.04
C HIS A 2 13.58 4.99 12.99
N VAL A 3 13.76 5.36 11.72
CA VAL A 3 14.11 4.43 10.63
C VAL A 3 15.44 3.71 10.88
N ALA A 4 16.38 4.39 11.52
CA ALA A 4 17.66 3.79 11.92
C ALA A 4 17.51 2.57 12.86
N GLY A 5 16.38 2.46 13.60
CA GLY A 5 16.08 1.33 14.47
C GLY A 5 15.57 0.08 13.74
N PHE A 6 15.14 0.20 12.49
CA PHE A 6 14.61 -0.92 11.68
C PHE A 6 15.63 -1.41 10.65
N ARG A 7 16.88 -1.36 10.99
CA ARG A 7 18.06 -1.58 10.14
C ARG A 7 18.03 -2.85 9.29
N SER A 8 17.52 -3.96 9.84
CA SER A 8 17.53 -5.26 9.16
C SER A 8 16.41 -5.42 8.13
N ASP A 9 15.32 -4.67 8.29
CA ASP A 9 14.06 -4.96 7.61
C ASP A 9 13.69 -3.88 6.57
N VAL A 10 14.36 -2.71 6.62
CA VAL A 10 14.10 -1.57 5.74
C VAL A 10 15.39 -1.19 4.99
N PRO A 11 15.59 -1.69 3.76
CA PRO A 11 16.80 -1.44 2.99
C PRO A 11 16.93 0.03 2.54
N VAL A 12 15.82 0.70 2.27
CA VAL A 12 15.76 2.10 1.79
C VAL A 12 14.70 2.87 2.55
N ALA A 13 15.03 4.05 3.06
CA ALA A 13 14.05 4.99 3.56
C ALA A 13 13.89 6.16 2.59
N VAL A 14 12.64 6.43 2.20
CA VAL A 14 12.28 7.49 1.26
C VAL A 14 11.80 8.72 2.02
N ILE A 15 12.38 9.87 1.76
CA ILE A 15 12.09 11.15 2.40
C ILE A 15 11.64 12.16 1.36
N PHE A 16 10.35 12.46 1.36
CA PHE A 16 9.81 13.47 0.46
C PHE A 16 10.05 14.89 0.98
N PRO A 17 10.33 15.87 0.10
CA PRO A 17 10.38 17.28 0.49
C PRO A 17 9.10 17.74 1.20
N GLN A 18 7.95 17.17 0.81
CA GLN A 18 6.63 17.47 1.39
C GLN A 18 6.30 16.59 2.61
N SER A 19 7.28 15.92 3.23
CA SER A 19 7.04 15.03 4.40
C SER A 19 6.16 15.64 5.50
N PRO A 20 6.24 16.95 5.83
CA PRO A 20 5.38 17.56 6.85
C PRO A 20 3.89 17.53 6.50
N VAL A 21 3.55 17.52 5.22
CA VAL A 21 2.16 17.53 4.70
C VAL A 21 1.85 16.29 3.87
N PHE A 22 2.60 15.20 4.08
CA PHE A 22 2.54 14.01 3.23
C PHE A 22 1.15 13.36 3.22
N CYS A 23 0.42 13.37 4.34
CA CYS A 23 -0.95 12.87 4.38
C CYS A 23 -1.90 13.71 3.52
N ALA A 24 -1.78 15.02 3.55
CA ALA A 24 -2.59 15.91 2.71
C ALA A 24 -2.25 15.72 1.22
N LEU A 25 -0.96 15.59 0.91
CA LEU A 25 -0.51 15.28 -0.44
C LEU A 25 -1.08 13.92 -0.92
N GLY A 26 -1.01 12.89 -0.08
CA GLY A 26 -1.59 11.58 -0.38
C GLY A 26 -3.09 11.68 -0.67
N SER A 27 -3.83 12.41 0.16
CA SER A 27 -5.27 12.62 -0.03
C SER A 27 -5.60 13.37 -1.32
N SER A 28 -4.76 14.32 -1.74
CA SER A 28 -5.00 15.12 -2.95
C SER A 28 -4.83 14.35 -4.26
N VAL A 29 -4.16 13.18 -4.22
CA VAL A 29 -3.92 12.33 -5.40
C VAL A 29 -4.67 10.99 -5.35
N MET A 30 -5.53 10.81 -4.33
CA MET A 30 -6.38 9.62 -4.24
C MET A 30 -7.49 9.66 -5.27
N ASP A 31 -7.85 8.49 -5.77
CA ASP A 31 -9.08 8.34 -6.55
C ASP A 31 -10.32 8.61 -5.68
N ILE A 32 -11.38 9.12 -6.29
CA ILE A 32 -12.66 9.27 -5.61
C ILE A 32 -13.30 7.89 -5.55
N MET A 33 -13.58 7.40 -4.35
CA MET A 33 -14.13 6.06 -4.16
C MET A 33 -15.40 6.12 -3.30
N HIS A 34 -16.49 5.57 -3.84
CA HIS A 34 -17.71 5.28 -3.11
C HIS A 34 -17.78 3.79 -2.78
N VAL A 35 -18.19 3.47 -1.57
CA VAL A 35 -18.33 2.10 -1.10
C VAL A 35 -19.78 1.87 -0.68
N TYR A 36 -20.41 0.89 -1.30
CA TYR A 36 -21.79 0.48 -1.03
C TYR A 36 -21.80 -0.96 -0.54
N GLU A 37 -22.61 -1.25 0.46
CA GLU A 37 -22.69 -2.59 1.02
C GLU A 37 -24.13 -3.01 1.20
N VAL A 38 -24.43 -4.27 0.91
CA VAL A 38 -25.72 -4.90 1.19
C VAL A 38 -25.50 -6.25 1.84
N SER A 39 -26.19 -6.47 2.96
CA SER A 39 -26.25 -7.80 3.58
C SER A 39 -27.25 -8.67 2.82
N LYS A 40 -26.72 -9.70 2.18
CA LYS A 40 -27.51 -10.66 1.40
C LYS A 40 -26.94 -12.05 1.60
N ARG A 41 -27.53 -12.80 2.55
CA ARG A 41 -27.09 -14.18 2.78
C ARG A 41 -27.53 -15.10 1.66
N MET A 42 -26.57 -15.77 1.03
CA MET A 42 -26.82 -16.70 -0.08
C MET A 42 -25.91 -17.92 0.06
N VAL A 43 -26.40 -19.06 -0.47
CA VAL A 43 -25.60 -20.28 -0.62
C VAL A 43 -24.92 -20.22 -1.99
N LEU A 44 -23.60 -20.19 -2.02
CA LEU A 44 -22.81 -20.23 -3.26
C LEU A 44 -22.38 -21.65 -3.59
N MET A 45 -22.12 -22.48 -2.58
CA MET A 45 -21.84 -23.89 -2.71
C MET A 45 -22.69 -24.67 -1.72
N GLU A 46 -23.45 -25.64 -2.23
CA GLU A 46 -24.29 -26.50 -1.40
C GLU A 46 -23.47 -27.38 -0.45
N PRO A 47 -23.87 -27.45 0.83
CA PRO A 47 -23.27 -28.41 1.74
C PRO A 47 -23.36 -29.84 1.23
N VAL A 48 -22.41 -30.69 1.61
CA VAL A 48 -22.36 -32.13 1.29
C VAL A 48 -22.14 -32.44 -0.19
N THR A 49 -22.94 -31.84 -1.08
CA THR A 49 -22.81 -32.11 -2.54
C THR A 49 -21.69 -31.32 -3.20
N GLU A 50 -21.24 -30.26 -2.53
CA GLU A 50 -20.23 -29.32 -3.04
C GLU A 50 -20.57 -28.72 -4.42
N ALA A 51 -21.87 -28.73 -4.75
CA ALA A 51 -22.35 -28.15 -6.02
C ALA A 51 -22.44 -26.64 -5.91
N LEU A 52 -21.80 -25.93 -6.84
CA LEU A 52 -21.97 -24.47 -6.96
C LEU A 52 -23.39 -24.15 -7.46
N THR A 53 -23.94 -23.08 -6.91
CA THR A 53 -25.25 -22.56 -7.36
C THR A 53 -25.22 -22.23 -8.85
N THR A 54 -26.36 -22.45 -9.51
CA THR A 54 -26.62 -22.07 -10.91
C THR A 54 -27.63 -20.95 -11.02
N ASN A 55 -28.19 -20.51 -9.89
CA ASN A 55 -29.08 -19.35 -9.84
C ASN A 55 -28.28 -18.12 -9.40
N TYR A 56 -28.05 -17.21 -10.33
CA TYR A 56 -27.28 -15.98 -10.13
C TYR A 56 -28.16 -14.74 -10.02
N ASP A 57 -29.48 -14.89 -10.14
CA ASP A 57 -30.41 -13.75 -10.24
C ASP A 57 -30.40 -12.89 -8.98
N ASP A 58 -30.44 -13.51 -7.81
CA ASP A 58 -30.40 -12.81 -6.53
C ASP A 58 -29.08 -12.04 -6.31
N PHE A 59 -27.96 -12.63 -6.71
CA PHE A 59 -26.64 -11.99 -6.66
C PHE A 59 -26.60 -10.78 -7.61
N ASN A 60 -26.96 -11.01 -8.87
CA ASN A 60 -26.94 -9.97 -9.89
C ASN A 60 -27.90 -8.82 -9.57
N ALA A 61 -29.09 -9.11 -9.06
CA ALA A 61 -30.04 -8.08 -8.65
C ALA A 61 -29.50 -7.23 -7.50
N ALA A 62 -28.85 -7.84 -6.51
CA ALA A 62 -28.23 -7.12 -5.41
C ALA A 62 -27.10 -6.19 -5.90
N VAL A 63 -26.19 -6.70 -6.74
CA VAL A 63 -25.10 -5.90 -7.35
C VAL A 63 -25.67 -4.77 -8.22
N GLU A 64 -26.68 -5.04 -9.04
CA GLU A 64 -27.31 -4.03 -9.91
C GLU A 64 -27.97 -2.91 -9.10
N GLY A 65 -28.56 -3.23 -7.94
CA GLY A 65 -29.05 -2.24 -6.99
C GLY A 65 -27.96 -1.30 -6.49
N LEU A 66 -26.81 -1.85 -6.08
CA LEU A 66 -25.66 -1.07 -5.63
C LEU A 66 -25.07 -0.22 -6.76
N VAL A 67 -24.94 -0.79 -7.97
CA VAL A 67 -24.45 -0.04 -9.15
C VAL A 67 -25.40 1.10 -9.50
N SER A 68 -26.72 0.88 -9.40
CA SER A 68 -27.71 1.92 -9.67
C SER A 68 -27.60 3.07 -8.67
N GLN A 69 -27.39 2.77 -7.39
CA GLN A 69 -27.18 3.81 -6.37
C GLN A 69 -25.86 4.56 -6.64
N ALA A 70 -24.80 3.86 -6.95
CA ALA A 70 -23.50 4.46 -7.28
C ALA A 70 -23.61 5.44 -8.44
N LYS A 71 -24.35 5.08 -9.50
CA LYS A 71 -24.57 5.96 -10.66
C LYS A 71 -25.32 7.25 -10.29
N ILE A 72 -26.32 7.15 -9.41
CA ILE A 72 -27.08 8.31 -8.94
C ILE A 72 -26.16 9.27 -8.18
N ASP A 73 -25.35 8.75 -7.26
CA ASP A 73 -24.48 9.55 -6.41
C ASP A 73 -23.35 10.20 -7.22
N ILE A 74 -22.69 9.45 -8.10
CA ILE A 74 -21.63 9.94 -9.01
C ILE A 74 -22.17 11.10 -9.87
N LEU A 75 -23.37 10.96 -10.46
CA LEU A 75 -23.99 12.01 -11.26
C LEU A 75 -24.40 13.23 -10.40
N ALA A 76 -24.87 13.01 -9.18
CA ALA A 76 -25.26 14.09 -8.27
C ALA A 76 -24.05 14.93 -7.83
N GLU A 77 -22.87 14.34 -7.77
CA GLU A 77 -21.60 15.00 -7.48
C GLU A 77 -20.96 15.67 -8.70
N GLY A 78 -21.54 15.51 -9.90
CA GLY A 78 -21.00 16.06 -11.14
C GLY A 78 -19.75 15.35 -11.65
N LEU A 79 -19.53 14.09 -11.22
CA LEU A 79 -18.39 13.29 -11.62
C LEU A 79 -18.65 12.57 -12.97
N PRO A 80 -17.60 12.25 -13.75
CA PRO A 80 -17.72 11.58 -15.04
C PRO A 80 -18.10 10.11 -14.86
N LEU A 81 -19.39 9.80 -15.07
CA LEU A 81 -19.91 8.44 -14.89
C LEU A 81 -19.24 7.42 -15.83
N GLU A 82 -18.83 7.86 -17.02
CA GLU A 82 -18.16 7.03 -18.02
C GLU A 82 -16.76 6.55 -17.58
N GLU A 83 -16.15 7.23 -16.61
CA GLU A 83 -14.85 6.84 -16.05
C GLU A 83 -14.99 5.94 -14.82
N ALA A 84 -16.22 5.67 -14.38
CA ALA A 84 -16.47 4.86 -13.19
C ALA A 84 -16.03 3.41 -13.37
N ILE A 85 -15.15 2.96 -12.49
CA ILE A 85 -14.67 1.57 -12.40
C ILE A 85 -15.40 0.89 -11.23
N TYR A 86 -16.09 -0.21 -11.52
CA TYR A 86 -16.82 -0.97 -10.53
C TYR A 86 -16.06 -2.23 -10.16
N GLN A 87 -15.91 -2.45 -8.86
CA GLN A 87 -15.30 -3.65 -8.29
C GLN A 87 -16.20 -4.21 -7.20
N VAL A 88 -16.41 -5.52 -7.20
CA VAL A 88 -17.22 -6.22 -6.18
C VAL A 88 -16.29 -6.97 -5.24
N GLU A 89 -16.56 -6.83 -3.94
CA GLU A 89 -15.96 -7.66 -2.89
C GLU A 89 -17.07 -8.43 -2.19
N LEU A 90 -16.77 -9.65 -1.76
CA LEU A 90 -17.71 -10.59 -1.19
C LEU A 90 -17.22 -11.05 0.18
N ASP A 91 -18.09 -10.94 1.18
CA ASP A 91 -17.82 -11.52 2.51
C ASP A 91 -18.30 -12.97 2.50
N MET A 92 -17.37 -13.90 2.43
CA MET A 92 -17.63 -15.33 2.27
C MET A 92 -17.09 -16.14 3.43
N LEU A 93 -17.73 -17.27 3.72
CA LEU A 93 -17.31 -18.21 4.77
C LEU A 93 -17.71 -19.64 4.43
N TYR A 94 -17.00 -20.60 4.99
CA TYR A 94 -17.44 -22.00 4.99
C TYR A 94 -18.53 -22.23 6.04
N GLY A 95 -19.52 -23.06 5.73
CA GLY A 95 -20.59 -23.40 6.65
C GLY A 95 -20.04 -24.07 7.93
N GLY A 96 -20.63 -23.68 9.06
CA GLY A 96 -20.16 -24.12 10.38
C GLY A 96 -18.93 -23.40 10.92
N GLN A 97 -18.36 -22.48 10.16
CA GLN A 97 -17.26 -21.62 10.61
C GLN A 97 -17.75 -20.20 10.89
N VAL A 98 -16.99 -19.47 11.71
CA VAL A 98 -17.27 -18.07 12.09
C VAL A 98 -16.33 -17.08 11.39
N HIS A 99 -15.30 -17.57 10.71
CA HIS A 99 -14.33 -16.73 10.04
C HIS A 99 -14.86 -16.30 8.67
N VAL A 100 -15.23 -15.03 8.56
CA VAL A 100 -15.58 -14.39 7.30
C VAL A 100 -14.31 -13.87 6.64
N LYS A 101 -14.16 -14.11 5.35
CA LYS A 101 -13.10 -13.56 4.54
C LYS A 101 -13.71 -12.68 3.45
N ARG A 102 -13.30 -11.41 3.42
CA ARG A 102 -13.59 -10.51 2.30
C ARG A 102 -12.63 -10.82 1.17
N VAL A 103 -13.18 -11.10 0.00
CA VAL A 103 -12.43 -11.45 -1.22
C VAL A 103 -12.90 -10.59 -2.40
N SER A 104 -11.97 -10.23 -3.28
CA SER A 104 -12.34 -9.57 -4.52
C SER A 104 -12.98 -10.55 -5.51
N SER A 105 -14.17 -10.21 -6.02
CA SER A 105 -14.77 -10.96 -7.10
C SER A 105 -14.11 -10.62 -8.44
N PRO A 106 -13.72 -11.60 -9.25
CA PRO A 106 -13.22 -11.34 -10.61
C PRO A 106 -14.31 -10.80 -11.54
N HIS A 107 -15.58 -10.91 -11.13
CA HIS A 107 -16.75 -10.52 -11.92
C HIS A 107 -17.68 -9.60 -11.13
N VAL A 108 -18.12 -8.50 -11.76
CA VAL A 108 -19.18 -7.63 -11.22
C VAL A 108 -20.55 -8.27 -11.41
N ARG A 109 -20.73 -9.06 -12.46
CA ARG A 109 -21.94 -9.82 -12.76
C ARG A 109 -21.56 -11.27 -13.08
N ILE A 110 -22.40 -12.21 -12.63
CA ILE A 110 -22.20 -13.64 -12.87
C ILE A 110 -23.28 -14.12 -13.83
N SER A 111 -22.87 -14.76 -14.91
CA SER A 111 -23.77 -15.26 -15.97
C SER A 111 -23.50 -16.72 -16.34
N SER A 112 -22.46 -17.32 -15.83
CA SER A 112 -22.07 -18.69 -16.15
C SER A 112 -21.51 -19.46 -14.96
N LYS A 113 -21.58 -20.80 -15.05
CA LYS A 113 -20.98 -21.68 -14.05
C LYS A 113 -19.46 -21.48 -13.95
N LYS A 114 -18.79 -21.12 -15.06
CA LYS A 114 -17.37 -20.84 -15.08
C LYS A 114 -17.04 -19.61 -14.24
N GLU A 115 -17.76 -18.51 -14.40
CA GLU A 115 -17.58 -17.29 -13.62
C GLU A 115 -17.83 -17.51 -12.12
N MET A 116 -18.86 -18.31 -11.77
CA MET A 116 -19.10 -18.69 -10.38
C MET A 116 -17.94 -19.55 -9.82
N GLN A 117 -17.35 -20.44 -10.65
CA GLN A 117 -16.20 -21.22 -10.25
C GLN A 117 -14.98 -20.29 -9.98
N GLU A 118 -14.75 -19.29 -10.82
CA GLU A 118 -13.67 -18.31 -10.64
C GLU A 118 -13.85 -17.50 -9.36
N VAL A 119 -15.08 -17.15 -8.98
CA VAL A 119 -15.39 -16.52 -7.68
C VAL A 119 -15.02 -17.45 -6.52
N TYR A 120 -15.42 -18.71 -6.61
CA TYR A 120 -15.09 -19.69 -5.59
C TYR A 120 -13.57 -19.93 -5.46
N ASP A 121 -12.87 -20.05 -6.58
CA ASP A 121 -11.43 -20.27 -6.61
C ASP A 121 -10.66 -19.09 -5.97
N SER A 122 -11.11 -17.86 -6.22
CA SER A 122 -10.57 -16.67 -5.55
C SER A 122 -10.77 -16.74 -4.04
N PHE A 123 -11.98 -17.12 -3.59
CA PHE A 123 -12.26 -17.31 -2.17
C PHE A 123 -11.38 -18.38 -1.54
N GLU A 124 -11.30 -19.58 -2.13
CA GLU A 124 -10.51 -20.69 -1.59
C GLU A 124 -9.02 -20.31 -1.46
N SER A 125 -8.49 -19.63 -2.49
CA SER A 125 -7.11 -19.16 -2.52
C SER A 125 -6.82 -18.18 -1.39
N GLU A 126 -7.61 -17.10 -1.30
CA GLU A 126 -7.41 -16.07 -0.29
C GLU A 126 -7.72 -16.54 1.13
N PHE A 127 -8.72 -17.42 1.30
CA PHE A 127 -9.04 -18.01 2.60
C PHE A 127 -7.92 -18.91 3.10
N SER A 128 -7.39 -19.77 2.21
CA SER A 128 -6.26 -20.65 2.51
C SER A 128 -4.99 -19.89 2.87
N ALA A 129 -4.72 -18.79 2.17
CA ALA A 129 -3.57 -17.93 2.45
C ALA A 129 -3.70 -17.21 3.80
N ALA A 130 -4.93 -16.81 4.19
CA ALA A 130 -5.17 -16.09 5.44
C ALA A 130 -5.21 -16.99 6.67
N PHE A 131 -5.79 -18.19 6.56
CA PHE A 131 -6.11 -19.05 7.71
C PHE A 131 -5.41 -20.41 7.72
N SER A 132 -4.79 -20.85 6.64
CA SER A 132 -4.20 -22.16 6.37
C SER A 132 -5.07 -23.04 5.46
N PRO A 133 -4.46 -23.83 4.57
CA PRO A 133 -5.19 -24.82 3.73
C PRO A 133 -5.96 -25.87 4.53
N HIS A 134 -5.54 -26.16 5.77
CA HIS A 134 -6.17 -27.17 6.62
C HIS A 134 -7.55 -26.78 7.18
N VAL A 135 -7.93 -25.50 7.08
CA VAL A 135 -9.24 -25.00 7.56
C VAL A 135 -10.28 -24.94 6.45
N VAL A 136 -9.92 -25.26 5.22
CA VAL A 136 -10.85 -25.39 4.08
C VAL A 136 -11.83 -26.53 4.36
N TYR A 137 -13.15 -26.21 4.35
CA TYR A 137 -14.19 -27.16 4.70
C TYR A 137 -15.30 -27.17 3.64
N LYS A 138 -15.02 -27.71 2.47
CA LYS A 138 -15.96 -27.74 1.32
C LYS A 138 -17.28 -28.43 1.65
N ALA A 139 -17.25 -29.51 2.41
CA ALA A 139 -18.45 -30.23 2.81
C ALA A 139 -19.43 -29.42 3.68
N GLY A 140 -18.97 -28.34 4.28
CA GLY A 140 -19.84 -27.37 4.98
C GLY A 140 -20.59 -26.45 4.03
N GLY A 141 -20.26 -26.44 2.75
CA GLY A 141 -20.73 -25.46 1.77
C GLY A 141 -20.06 -24.10 1.91
N VAL A 142 -20.37 -23.21 1.00
CA VAL A 142 -19.86 -21.82 1.01
C VAL A 142 -21.04 -20.85 1.01
N PHE A 143 -20.98 -19.90 1.92
CA PHE A 143 -22.01 -18.89 2.11
C PHE A 143 -21.43 -17.50 1.82
N LEU A 144 -22.25 -16.67 1.23
CA LEU A 144 -22.04 -15.24 1.10
C LEU A 144 -22.91 -14.53 2.14
N ASP A 145 -22.34 -13.59 2.90
CA ASP A 145 -23.08 -12.79 3.88
C ASP A 145 -23.29 -11.36 3.43
N ASN A 146 -22.27 -10.72 2.83
CA ASN A 146 -22.35 -9.34 2.34
C ASN A 146 -21.75 -9.22 0.94
N ILE A 147 -22.31 -8.30 0.18
CA ILE A 147 -21.80 -7.83 -1.12
C ILE A 147 -21.38 -6.38 -0.94
N VAL A 148 -20.15 -6.06 -1.31
CA VAL A 148 -19.60 -4.70 -1.27
C VAL A 148 -19.25 -4.29 -2.70
N LEU A 149 -19.78 -3.16 -3.13
CA LEU A 149 -19.43 -2.52 -4.39
C LEU A 149 -18.51 -1.33 -4.10
N LYS A 150 -17.37 -1.28 -4.75
CA LYS A 150 -16.51 -0.11 -4.85
C LYS A 150 -16.71 0.53 -6.22
N ALA A 151 -17.12 1.78 -6.23
CA ALA A 151 -17.21 2.59 -7.45
C ALA A 151 -16.12 3.65 -7.38
N THR A 152 -15.13 3.55 -8.26
CA THR A 152 -13.93 4.40 -8.25
C THR A 152 -13.90 5.26 -9.49
N ILE A 153 -13.74 6.57 -9.31
CA ILE A 153 -13.45 7.53 -10.38
C ILE A 153 -11.94 7.85 -10.29
N PRO A 154 -11.15 7.48 -11.30
CA PRO A 154 -9.73 7.82 -11.33
C PRO A 154 -9.53 9.35 -11.35
N THR A 155 -8.59 9.84 -10.57
CA THR A 155 -8.17 11.24 -10.60
C THR A 155 -6.83 11.37 -11.31
N GLU A 156 -6.55 12.55 -11.84
CA GLU A 156 -5.24 12.83 -12.39
C GLU A 156 -4.16 12.65 -11.33
N LYS A 157 -3.14 11.87 -11.66
CA LYS A 157 -2.03 11.60 -10.74
C LYS A 157 -0.96 12.67 -10.88
N MET A 158 -0.44 13.12 -9.76
CA MET A 158 0.67 14.06 -9.73
C MET A 158 1.90 13.41 -10.38
N HIS A 159 2.47 14.09 -11.35
CA HIS A 159 3.77 13.74 -11.91
C HIS A 159 4.85 14.55 -11.22
N LEU A 160 5.81 13.86 -10.60
CA LEU A 160 6.98 14.52 -10.03
C LEU A 160 7.91 14.96 -11.18
N PRO A 161 8.32 16.23 -11.20
CA PRO A 161 9.26 16.70 -12.21
C PRO A 161 10.60 15.98 -12.06
N GLU A 162 11.30 15.78 -13.17
CA GLU A 162 12.67 15.28 -13.16
C GLU A 162 13.65 16.43 -13.38
N PHE A 163 14.68 16.47 -12.57
CA PHE A 163 15.74 17.46 -12.60
C PHE A 163 17.07 16.82 -13.03
N PRO A 164 17.94 17.54 -13.72
CA PRO A 164 19.28 17.05 -14.01
C PRO A 164 20.07 16.81 -12.72
N LEU A 165 20.89 15.77 -12.70
CA LEU A 165 21.78 15.52 -11.58
C LEU A 165 22.94 16.51 -11.60
N GLU A 166 23.21 17.18 -10.47
CA GLU A 166 24.28 18.19 -10.34
C GLU A 166 25.58 17.61 -9.73
N GLY A 167 25.65 16.28 -9.54
CA GLY A 167 26.79 15.58 -8.98
C GLY A 167 26.67 15.32 -7.48
N GLU A 168 27.62 14.54 -6.94
CA GLU A 168 27.56 14.05 -5.55
C GLU A 168 27.98 15.09 -4.50
N ASP A 169 28.67 16.15 -4.89
CA ASP A 169 29.18 17.16 -3.97
C ASP A 169 28.05 17.90 -3.23
N SER A 170 28.04 17.77 -1.91
CA SER A 170 27.06 18.39 -1.01
C SER A 170 27.63 19.50 -0.13
N VAL A 171 28.88 19.94 -0.36
CA VAL A 171 29.57 20.93 0.49
C VAL A 171 28.81 22.25 0.57
N HIS A 172 28.16 22.68 -0.51
CA HIS A 172 27.36 23.91 -0.54
C HIS A 172 26.13 23.86 0.39
N ALA A 173 25.67 22.67 0.78
CA ALA A 173 24.54 22.49 1.70
C ALA A 173 25.00 22.34 3.18
N LEU A 174 26.32 22.35 3.45
CA LEU A 174 26.85 22.28 4.81
C LEU A 174 26.50 23.55 5.58
N LYS A 175 25.81 23.38 6.75
CA LYS A 175 25.43 24.47 7.64
C LYS A 175 26.48 24.73 8.73
N ASN A 176 26.80 23.69 9.48
CA ASN A 176 27.71 23.73 10.61
C ASN A 176 28.12 22.30 11.02
N GLU A 177 28.88 22.21 12.11
CA GLU A 177 29.17 20.95 12.78
C GLU A 177 28.63 21.00 14.22
N ARG A 178 28.23 19.83 14.74
CA ARG A 178 27.70 19.71 16.10
C ARG A 178 28.22 18.45 16.75
N ASP A 179 28.50 18.53 18.05
CA ASP A 179 28.88 17.37 18.84
C ASP A 179 27.66 16.46 19.08
N ALA A 180 27.66 15.26 18.47
CA ALA A 180 26.59 14.27 18.55
C ALA A 180 27.10 12.93 19.08
N TYR A 181 26.25 12.24 19.87
CA TYR A 181 26.55 10.88 20.32
C TYR A 181 26.02 9.86 19.29
N TRP A 182 26.89 8.96 18.88
CA TRP A 182 26.59 7.89 17.92
C TRP A 182 26.59 6.53 18.63
N PRO A 183 25.43 5.92 18.87
CA PRO A 183 25.33 4.62 19.54
C PRO A 183 26.13 3.52 18.83
N GLU A 184 26.16 3.52 17.50
CA GLU A 184 26.89 2.57 16.68
C GLU A 184 28.41 2.63 16.90
N LEU A 185 28.93 3.82 17.15
CA LEU A 185 30.34 4.06 17.43
C LEU A 185 30.64 4.09 18.94
N ARG A 186 29.63 4.12 19.79
CA ARG A 186 29.72 4.28 21.26
C ARG A 186 30.56 5.50 21.72
N GLN A 187 30.49 6.58 20.93
CA GLN A 187 31.27 7.79 21.20
C GLN A 187 30.55 9.04 20.72
N ARG A 188 30.98 10.19 21.26
CA ARG A 188 30.64 11.50 20.71
C ARG A 188 31.61 11.87 19.59
N LYS A 189 31.08 12.53 18.55
CA LYS A 189 31.86 12.98 17.41
C LYS A 189 31.31 14.29 16.87
N MET A 190 32.20 15.18 16.47
CA MET A 190 31.83 16.33 15.66
C MET A 190 31.21 15.82 14.35
N THR A 191 29.98 16.22 14.12
CA THR A 191 29.11 15.68 13.08
C THR A 191 28.66 16.80 12.16
N ALA A 192 28.86 16.64 10.88
CA ALA A 192 28.44 17.60 9.87
C ALA A 192 26.90 17.68 9.83
N VAL A 193 26.39 18.90 9.70
CA VAL A 193 24.96 19.22 9.60
C VAL A 193 24.70 19.91 8.28
N TYR A 194 23.85 19.31 7.45
CA TYR A 194 23.47 19.82 6.15
C TYR A 194 22.05 20.38 6.15
N SER A 195 21.76 21.36 5.27
CA SER A 195 20.40 21.81 4.98
C SER A 195 19.77 20.96 3.89
N PHE A 196 18.63 20.35 4.19
CA PHE A 196 17.86 19.58 3.19
C PHE A 196 17.44 20.47 2.01
N GLU A 197 16.99 21.70 2.30
CA GLU A 197 16.50 22.64 1.30
C GLU A 197 17.61 23.14 0.36
N SER A 198 18.87 23.02 0.77
CA SER A 198 20.02 23.40 -0.04
C SER A 198 20.59 22.25 -0.87
N LEU A 199 20.17 21.02 -0.60
CA LEU A 199 20.60 19.85 -1.35
C LEU A 199 19.96 19.84 -2.75
N LYS A 200 20.71 19.38 -3.73
CA LYS A 200 20.33 19.29 -5.13
C LYS A 200 20.30 17.84 -5.62
N PRO A 201 19.54 17.54 -6.69
CA PRO A 201 19.55 16.20 -7.29
C PRO A 201 20.96 15.71 -7.59
N GLY A 202 21.27 14.49 -7.15
CA GLY A 202 22.59 13.88 -7.25
C GLY A 202 23.48 14.04 -6.02
N ASN A 203 23.19 15.02 -5.14
CA ASN A 203 24.03 15.21 -3.94
C ASN A 203 23.98 14.00 -3.02
N ARG A 204 25.13 13.67 -2.41
CA ARG A 204 25.32 12.52 -1.54
C ARG A 204 26.01 12.91 -0.24
N ILE A 205 25.53 12.39 0.87
CA ILE A 205 26.05 12.64 2.22
C ILE A 205 26.32 11.30 2.88
N GLU A 206 27.56 11.07 3.25
CA GLU A 206 27.96 9.88 4.01
C GLU A 206 27.69 10.07 5.51
N GLY A 207 27.28 9.00 6.19
CA GLY A 207 27.18 8.97 7.64
C GLY A 207 28.53 8.73 8.33
N PRO A 208 28.70 9.19 9.57
CA PRO A 208 27.70 9.83 10.43
C PRO A 208 27.49 11.30 10.10
N SER A 209 26.27 11.70 9.78
CA SER A 209 25.89 13.08 9.44
C SER A 209 24.43 13.38 9.85
N LEU A 210 24.08 14.65 9.90
CA LEU A 210 22.71 15.12 10.15
C LEU A 210 22.26 15.95 8.95
N VAL A 211 20.98 15.79 8.56
CA VAL A 211 20.36 16.62 7.54
C VAL A 211 19.14 17.29 8.19
N GLU A 212 19.19 18.59 8.33
CA GLU A 212 18.11 19.41 8.90
C GLU A 212 17.19 19.91 7.79
N ALA A 213 15.90 19.68 7.96
CA ALA A 213 14.84 20.31 7.21
C ALA A 213 13.99 21.18 8.16
N GLU A 214 13.13 22.04 7.63
CA GLU A 214 12.34 22.99 8.41
C GLU A 214 11.59 22.34 9.59
N PHE A 215 11.01 21.16 9.41
CA PHE A 215 10.17 20.49 10.42
C PHE A 215 10.76 19.18 10.95
N THR A 216 11.92 18.76 10.49
CA THR A 216 12.52 17.48 10.91
C THR A 216 14.04 17.49 10.78
N THR A 217 14.66 16.54 11.45
CA THR A 217 16.09 16.24 11.28
C THR A 217 16.24 14.77 10.91
N LEU A 218 16.94 14.52 9.83
CA LEU A 218 17.30 13.19 9.38
C LEU A 218 18.65 12.83 9.96
N VAL A 219 18.77 11.62 10.45
CA VAL A 219 20.01 11.05 10.94
C VAL A 219 20.54 10.12 9.86
N VAL A 220 21.76 10.36 9.40
CA VAL A 220 22.49 9.47 8.50
C VAL A 220 23.49 8.67 9.34
N PRO A 221 23.19 7.41 9.71
CA PRO A 221 24.06 6.61 10.56
C PRO A 221 25.38 6.26 9.90
N PRO A 222 26.41 5.89 10.69
CA PRO A 222 27.63 5.30 10.14
C PRO A 222 27.33 4.09 9.24
N GLY A 223 27.98 4.00 8.08
CA GLY A 223 27.77 2.94 7.10
C GLY A 223 26.49 3.07 6.26
N GLN A 224 25.83 4.21 6.34
CA GLN A 224 24.74 4.59 5.45
C GLN A 224 25.09 5.89 4.72
N TYR A 225 24.38 6.13 3.63
CA TYR A 225 24.47 7.40 2.93
C TYR A 225 23.06 7.90 2.59
N PHE A 226 22.95 9.21 2.51
CA PHE A 226 21.77 9.91 2.08
C PHE A 226 22.05 10.61 0.75
N HIS A 227 21.16 10.48 -0.22
CA HIS A 227 21.30 11.20 -1.49
C HIS A 227 19.95 11.71 -1.98
N ILE A 228 19.98 12.68 -2.88
CA ILE A 228 18.80 13.23 -3.54
C ILE A 228 18.72 12.64 -4.96
N ASP A 229 17.59 12.01 -5.28
CA ASP A 229 17.35 11.48 -6.62
C ASP A 229 17.01 12.58 -7.65
N SER A 230 16.80 12.18 -8.91
CA SER A 230 16.43 13.09 -10.00
C SER A 230 15.07 13.79 -9.79
N ARG A 231 14.26 13.36 -8.86
CA ARG A 231 12.95 13.95 -8.53
C ARG A 231 12.98 14.83 -7.28
N GLY A 232 14.15 15.04 -6.71
CA GLY A 232 14.31 15.79 -5.47
C GLY A 232 13.91 15.02 -4.21
N ILE A 233 13.74 13.70 -4.32
CA ILE A 233 13.41 12.83 -3.20
C ILE A 233 14.69 12.40 -2.50
N GLY A 234 14.70 12.49 -1.17
CA GLY A 234 15.79 11.99 -0.36
C GLY A 234 15.69 10.48 -0.16
N LEU A 235 16.80 9.78 -0.35
CA LEU A 235 16.93 8.34 -0.14
C LEU A 235 18.03 8.07 0.88
N LEU A 236 17.70 7.35 1.95
CA LEU A 236 18.66 6.87 2.93
C LEU A 236 18.88 5.38 2.71
N GLU A 237 20.11 5.00 2.39
CA GLU A 237 20.49 3.65 1.99
C GLU A 237 21.75 3.18 2.71
N TYR A 238 22.05 1.89 2.63
CA TYR A 238 23.30 1.33 3.10
C TYR A 238 24.44 1.56 2.11
N SER A 239 25.60 1.94 2.60
CA SER A 239 26.82 1.90 1.80
C SER A 239 27.15 0.43 1.49
N THR A 240 27.16 0.05 0.23
CA THR A 240 27.47 -1.31 -0.24
C THR A 240 28.94 -1.67 -0.02
N CYS A 241 29.35 -1.77 1.24
CA CYS A 241 30.66 -2.31 1.64
C CYS A 241 30.56 -2.88 3.06
N VAL A 242 29.68 -3.87 3.25
CA VAL A 242 29.84 -4.81 4.37
C VAL A 242 29.71 -6.21 3.78
N ASN A 243 30.83 -6.87 3.57
CA ASN A 243 30.87 -8.30 3.31
C ASN A 243 30.05 -9.02 4.39
N ASP A 244 28.98 -9.69 3.98
CA ASP A 244 28.33 -10.73 4.76
C ASP A 244 29.28 -11.92 4.92
N SER A 245 30.27 -11.77 5.78
CA SER A 245 31.11 -12.87 6.23
C SER A 245 31.58 -12.60 7.64
N GLU A 246 30.66 -12.73 8.62
CA GLU A 246 30.97 -13.07 10.01
C GLU A 246 29.69 -12.85 10.86
N ASP A 247 28.76 -13.81 10.79
CA ASP A 247 27.93 -14.22 11.92
C ASP A 247 27.16 -15.51 11.58
N LYS A 248 27.94 -16.60 11.49
CA LYS A 248 27.45 -17.97 11.66
C LYS A 248 28.47 -18.72 12.50
N THR A 249 28.38 -18.53 13.80
CA THR A 249 28.84 -19.53 14.80
C THR A 249 27.97 -19.45 16.02
#